data_f90206d7010591c2a1d0241f54a61f85
#
_entry.id   f90206d7010591c2a1d0241f54a61f85
#
_cell.length_a   1.000
_cell.length_b   1.000
_cell.length_c   1.000
_cell.angle_alpha   90.00
_cell.angle_beta   90.00
_cell.angle_gamma   90.00
#
_symmetry.space_group_name_H-M   'P 1'
#
loop_
_entity.id
_entity.type
_entity.pdbx_description
1 polymer ?
#
loop_
_entity_poly.entity_id
_entity_poly.type
_entity_poly.pdbx_seq_one_letter_code
_entity_poly.pdbx_strand_id
1 'polypeptide(L)'
;MTHQERLYQALKSECEAEVNEALLTLDMCFKTPTAIGEHTSGHFIKEASKSLHKLTEARDRLHTLEDYYNKSSLYNKEQLNG
;
A
#
# COMPACT_ATOMS: atom_id res chain seq x y z
N MET A 1 8.14 12.49 19.90
CA MET A 1 8.07 11.27 19.09
C MET A 1 9.47 10.64 19.01
N THR A 2 9.56 9.36 19.29
CA THR A 2 10.82 8.64 19.25
C THR A 2 11.27 8.39 17.81
N HIS A 3 12.52 7.97 17.65
CA HIS A 3 13.04 7.56 16.35
C HIS A 3 12.20 6.42 15.76
N GLN A 4 11.87 5.42 16.58
CA GLN A 4 11.08 4.27 16.16
C GLN A 4 9.69 4.69 15.67
N GLU A 5 9.04 5.57 16.39
CA GLU A 5 7.72 6.07 16.01
C GLU A 5 7.77 6.86 14.70
N ARG A 6 8.82 7.69 14.53
CA ARG A 6 8.99 8.45 13.29
C ARG A 6 9.24 7.54 12.10
N LEU A 7 10.07 6.53 12.29
CA LEU A 7 10.36 5.57 11.22
C LEU A 7 9.10 4.79 10.83
N TYR A 8 8.35 4.34 11.84
CA TYR A 8 7.08 3.65 11.60
C TYR A 8 6.11 4.54 10.80
N GLN A 9 5.95 5.78 11.21
CA GLN A 9 5.04 6.70 10.52
C GLN A 9 5.48 6.99 9.09
N ALA A 10 6.78 7.12 8.86
CA ALA A 10 7.31 7.35 7.51
C ALA A 10 7.05 6.16 6.59
N LEU A 11 7.30 4.95 7.08
CA LEU A 11 7.07 3.73 6.31
C LEU A 11 5.58 3.50 6.06
N LYS A 12 4.76 3.76 7.06
CA LYS A 12 3.31 3.66 6.94
C LYS A 12 2.77 4.62 5.87
N SER A 13 3.23 5.88 5.93
CA SER A 13 2.81 6.89 4.97
C SER A 13 3.21 6.51 3.54
N GLU A 14 4.38 5.94 3.37
CA GLU A 14 4.85 5.45 2.07
C GLU A 14 3.94 4.35 1.52
N CYS A 15 3.61 3.37 2.36
CA CYS A 15 2.72 2.28 1.95
C CYS A 15 1.32 2.80 1.64
N GLU A 16 0.79 3.69 2.45
CA GLU A 16 -0.53 4.28 2.24
C GLU A 16 -0.60 5.09 0.95
N ALA A 17 0.46 5.81 0.63
CA ALA A 17 0.54 6.56 -0.62
C ALA A 17 0.50 5.62 -1.82
N GLU A 18 1.19 4.49 -1.75
CA GLU A 18 1.18 3.49 -2.82
C GLU A 18 -0.18 2.83 -2.98
N VAL A 19 -0.87 2.56 -1.86
CA VAL A 19 -2.24 2.03 -1.88
C VAL A 19 -3.16 3.02 -2.61
N ASN A 20 -3.10 4.29 -2.23
CA ASN A 20 -3.95 5.31 -2.82
C ASN A 20 -3.67 5.51 -4.30
N GLU A 21 -2.41 5.48 -4.69
CA GLU A 21 -2.02 5.60 -6.10
C GLU A 21 -2.57 4.43 -6.92
N ALA A 22 -2.46 3.22 -6.40
CA ALA A 22 -2.98 2.03 -7.09
C ALA A 22 -4.51 2.08 -7.21
N LEU A 23 -5.20 2.51 -6.14
CA LEU A 23 -6.65 2.65 -6.16
C LEU A 23 -7.11 3.69 -7.18
N LEU A 24 -6.39 4.80 -7.27
CA LEU A 24 -6.70 5.84 -8.24
C LEU A 24 -6.60 5.32 -9.67
N THR A 25 -5.54 4.59 -9.96
CA THR A 25 -5.35 4.02 -11.30
C THR A 25 -6.40 2.95 -11.61
N LEU A 26 -6.73 2.10 -10.65
CA LEU A 26 -7.79 1.09 -10.82
C LEU A 26 -9.12 1.75 -11.10
N ASP A 27 -9.47 2.79 -10.34
CA ASP A 27 -10.70 3.53 -10.56
C ASP A 27 -10.77 4.10 -11.98
N MET A 28 -9.67 4.67 -12.44
CA MET A 28 -9.61 5.20 -13.81
C MET A 28 -9.84 4.11 -14.85
N CYS A 29 -9.21 2.96 -14.68
CA CYS A 29 -9.35 1.84 -15.59
C CYS A 29 -10.79 1.32 -15.64
N PHE A 30 -11.44 1.25 -14.49
CA PHE A 30 -12.81 0.71 -14.40
C PHE A 30 -13.87 1.69 -14.92
N LYS A 31 -13.61 2.99 -14.80
CA LYS A 31 -14.58 4.02 -15.18
C LYS A 31 -14.41 4.51 -16.61
N THR A 32 -13.25 4.27 -17.22
CA THR A 32 -12.97 4.75 -18.56
C THR A 32 -13.42 3.73 -19.61
N PRO A 33 -14.24 4.15 -20.59
CA PRO A 33 -14.63 3.23 -21.67
C PRO A 33 -13.43 2.76 -22.48
N THR A 34 -13.41 1.47 -22.81
CA THR A 34 -12.27 0.83 -23.47
C THR A 34 -12.11 1.20 -24.94
N ALA A 35 -13.10 1.86 -25.53
CA ALA A 35 -13.12 2.15 -26.97
C ALA A 35 -12.78 3.59 -27.29
N ILE A 36 -12.02 4.27 -26.48
CA ILE A 36 -11.70 5.68 -26.71
C ILE A 36 -10.26 5.83 -27.15
N GLY A 37 -10.06 6.43 -28.32
CA GLY A 37 -8.77 6.83 -28.86
C GLY A 37 -7.83 5.66 -29.10
N GLU A 38 -6.59 5.82 -28.67
CA GLU A 38 -5.53 4.86 -28.91
C GLU A 38 -5.50 3.70 -27.92
N HIS A 39 -6.34 3.76 -26.88
CA HIS A 39 -6.35 2.75 -25.84
C HIS A 39 -7.20 1.56 -26.22
N THR A 40 -6.63 0.39 -26.14
CA THR A 40 -7.31 -0.87 -26.45
C THR A 40 -7.71 -1.55 -25.15
N SER A 41 -8.59 -2.56 -25.25
CA SER A 41 -8.97 -3.39 -24.11
C SER A 41 -7.73 -4.01 -23.44
N GLY A 42 -6.76 -4.44 -24.26
CA GLY A 42 -5.51 -5.01 -23.74
C GLY A 42 -4.71 -4.02 -22.92
N HIS A 43 -4.71 -2.75 -23.32
CA HIS A 43 -4.02 -1.70 -22.58
C HIS A 43 -4.64 -1.54 -21.18
N PHE A 44 -5.97 -1.46 -21.10
CA PHE A 44 -6.66 -1.30 -19.83
C PHE A 44 -6.48 -2.49 -18.90
N ILE A 45 -6.52 -3.71 -19.47
CA ILE A 45 -6.29 -4.93 -18.71
C ILE A 45 -4.88 -4.93 -18.13
N LYS A 46 -3.89 -4.56 -18.93
CA LYS A 46 -2.49 -4.50 -18.51
C LYS A 46 -2.29 -3.49 -17.38
N GLU A 47 -2.84 -2.29 -17.54
CA GLU A 47 -2.71 -1.25 -16.52
C GLU A 47 -3.45 -1.60 -15.23
N ALA A 48 -4.64 -2.17 -15.34
CA ALA A 48 -5.41 -2.60 -14.18
C ALA A 48 -4.71 -3.74 -13.44
N SER A 49 -4.16 -4.70 -14.18
CA SER A 49 -3.42 -5.82 -13.60
C SER A 49 -2.19 -5.33 -12.82
N LYS A 50 -1.45 -4.40 -13.40
CA LYS A 50 -0.28 -3.79 -12.79
C LYS A 50 -0.64 -3.07 -11.50
N SER A 51 -1.72 -2.31 -11.53
CA SER A 51 -2.20 -1.56 -10.36
C SER A 51 -2.71 -2.48 -9.27
N LEU A 52 -3.38 -3.57 -9.67
CA LEU A 52 -3.86 -4.56 -8.71
C LEU A 52 -2.69 -5.24 -8.00
N HIS A 53 -1.64 -5.55 -8.74
CA HIS A 53 -0.42 -6.13 -8.18
C HIS A 53 0.24 -5.16 -7.18
N LYS A 54 0.35 -3.89 -7.56
CA LYS A 54 0.90 -2.85 -6.71
C LYS A 54 0.08 -2.66 -5.44
N LEU A 55 -1.25 -2.70 -5.57
CA LEU A 55 -2.16 -2.58 -4.43
C LEU A 55 -1.96 -3.72 -3.44
N THR A 56 -1.90 -4.95 -3.94
CA THR A 56 -1.69 -6.13 -3.11
C THR A 56 -0.36 -6.04 -2.37
N GLU A 57 0.70 -5.71 -3.08
CA GLU A 57 2.04 -5.58 -2.50
C GLU A 57 2.07 -4.49 -1.42
N ALA A 58 1.50 -3.33 -1.70
CA ALA A 58 1.49 -2.21 -0.76
C ALA A 58 0.70 -2.55 0.51
N ARG A 59 -0.45 -3.21 0.35
CA ARG A 59 -1.27 -3.65 1.49
C ARG A 59 -0.55 -4.69 2.34
N ASP A 60 0.13 -5.63 1.69
CA ASP A 60 0.90 -6.65 2.40
C ASP A 60 2.04 -6.02 3.19
N ARG A 61 2.74 -5.07 2.58
CA ARG A 61 3.83 -4.36 3.25
C ARG A 61 3.32 -3.59 4.45
N LEU A 62 2.18 -2.91 4.30
CA LEU A 62 1.58 -2.15 5.40
C LEU A 62 1.18 -3.07 6.54
N HIS A 63 0.53 -4.18 6.22
CA HIS A 63 0.12 -5.17 7.21
C HIS A 63 1.33 -5.75 7.94
N THR A 64 2.38 -6.10 7.21
CA THR A 64 3.61 -6.63 7.78
C THR A 64 4.28 -5.60 8.69
N LEU A 65 4.31 -4.35 8.27
CA LEU A 65 4.88 -3.26 9.07
C LEU A 65 4.13 -3.09 10.39
N GLU A 66 2.81 -3.05 10.33
CA GLU A 66 1.98 -2.87 11.52
C GLU A 66 2.14 -4.04 12.49
N ASP A 67 2.17 -5.26 11.96
CA ASP A 67 2.34 -6.45 12.75
C ASP A 67 3.72 -6.45 13.44
N TYR A 68 4.76 -6.13 12.69
CA TYR A 68 6.11 -6.05 13.23
C TYR A 68 6.22 -4.98 14.32
N TYR A 69 5.68 -3.79 14.06
CA TYR A 69 5.76 -2.67 15.00
C TYR A 69 5.00 -2.98 16.29
N ASN A 70 3.83 -3.58 16.18
CA ASN A 70 3.02 -3.93 17.34
C ASN A 70 3.71 -5.00 18.20
N LYS A 71 4.32 -5.99 17.58
CA LYS A 71 5.07 -7.02 18.29
C LYS A 71 6.31 -6.46 18.98
N SER A 72 7.05 -5.60 18.29
CA SER A 72 8.20 -4.92 18.87
C SER A 72 7.83 -4.07 20.06
N SER A 73 6.74 -3.32 19.93
CA SER A 73 6.24 -2.46 20.99
C SER A 73 5.83 -3.27 22.21
N LEU A 74 5.12 -4.38 22.01
CA LEU A 74 4.72 -5.28 23.09
C LEU A 74 5.92 -5.90 23.78
N TYR A 75 6.89 -6.35 23.00
CA TYR A 75 8.11 -6.95 23.53
C TYR A 75 8.87 -5.95 24.42
N ASN A 76 9.05 -4.74 23.93
CA ASN A 76 9.73 -3.68 24.70
C ASN A 76 8.97 -3.34 25.98
N LYS A 77 7.67 -3.32 25.93
CA LYS A 77 6.82 -3.03 27.07
C LYS A 77 6.94 -4.14 28.13
N GLU A 78 6.97 -5.40 27.72
CA GLU A 78 7.15 -6.52 28.63
C GLU A 78 8.52 -6.48 29.30
N GLN A 79 9.57 -6.13 28.57
CA GLN A 79 10.91 -6.00 29.13
C GLN A 79 10.99 -4.88 30.17
N LEU A 80 10.31 -3.78 29.92
CA LEU A 80 10.29 -2.66 30.87
C LEU A 80 9.53 -2.99 32.16
N ASN A 81 8.55 -3.86 32.06
CA ASN A 81 7.74 -4.27 33.21
C ASN A 81 8.27 -5.51 33.94
N GLY A 82 9.18 -6.18 33.31
CA GLY A 82 9.76 -7.39 33.86
C GLY A 82 11.09 -7.17 34.50
#